data_138c48793eef251fc060bb4eb7c1d874
#
_entry.id   138c48793eef251fc060bb4eb7c1d874
#
_cell.length_a   1.000
_cell.length_b   1.000
_cell.length_c   1.000
_cell.angle_alpha   90.00
_cell.angle_beta   90.00
_cell.angle_gamma   90.00
#
_symmetry.space_group_name_H-M   'P 1'
#
loop_
_entity.id
_entity.type
_entity.pdbx_description
1 polymer ?
#
loop_
_entity_poly.entity_id
_entity_poly.type
_entity_poly.pdbx_seq_one_letter_code
_entity_poly.pdbx_strand_id
1 'polypeptide(L)'
;MCRWFVIVALASCAKVEGGVDVRPVGTGGAAALGGSATGGAGGGATGSESGQPTGTGGSLRGATGAGGMGGEAACGLQTFDLVRRPGDVILVLDRSASMQKNSMDKTPTGASDPTKWAQLIPALTDVISQAGGEIAWGLKAFPEDGSECDSATVTTKLDLPVSPMNAATLNQAVMATLPNGNGTPTGAAVGVAADYLNSLQDSNKHYLLLATDGQPSCGGTAGALVKSTSQAKTDAVAAVQAAAAAGIHTFVVGVATKASDAATLNLLAAAGLEPRSDPDPMAAKYYLGASNSELVGALQAITGVINKDCVFPLSSEPPVPTNIAVKVMGQKAPFDSSNSTGWNYRDPRTVEVFGAWCEMIKNDAADKVQIIFGCPEIEIP
;
A
#
# COMPACT_ATOMS: atom_id res chain seq x y z
N MET A 1 21.70 -51.86 21.19
CA MET A 1 21.76 -51.61 22.67
C MET A 1 22.64 -50.40 22.90
N CYS A 2 22.04 -49.24 23.16
CA CYS A 2 22.63 -48.11 23.89
C CYS A 2 21.48 -47.10 24.12
N ARG A 3 21.07 -47.06 25.39
CA ARG A 3 20.07 -46.12 25.90
C ARG A 3 20.78 -44.78 26.16
N TRP A 4 20.20 -43.68 25.68
CA TRP A 4 20.58 -42.33 26.07
C TRP A 4 19.50 -41.75 26.96
N PHE A 5 19.93 -41.33 28.11
CA PHE A 5 19.11 -40.67 29.15
C PHE A 5 18.87 -39.20 28.78
N VAL A 6 17.63 -38.76 28.89
CA VAL A 6 17.25 -37.33 28.82
C VAL A 6 17.21 -36.83 30.26
N ILE A 7 18.03 -35.82 30.54
CA ILE A 7 18.00 -35.07 31.84
C ILE A 7 17.05 -33.88 31.61
N VAL A 8 15.97 -33.87 32.39
CA VAL A 8 15.04 -32.73 32.48
C VAL A 8 15.57 -31.82 33.61
N ALA A 9 15.95 -30.60 33.24
CA ALA A 9 16.25 -29.54 34.19
C ALA A 9 14.99 -28.72 34.49
N LEU A 10 14.46 -28.80 35.71
CA LEU A 10 13.42 -27.95 36.22
C LEU A 10 14.03 -26.63 36.70
N ALA A 11 13.67 -25.51 36.06
CA ALA A 11 13.96 -24.18 36.55
C ALA A 11 12.73 -23.61 37.26
N SER A 12 12.88 -23.37 38.56
CA SER A 12 11.88 -22.70 39.42
C SER A 12 11.77 -21.22 39.07
N CYS A 13 10.57 -20.74 38.76
CA CYS A 13 10.28 -19.30 38.71
C CYS A 13 9.85 -18.83 40.11
N ALA A 14 10.58 -17.87 40.63
CA ALA A 14 10.23 -17.12 41.84
C ALA A 14 9.17 -16.05 41.50
N LYS A 15 8.14 -16.02 42.31
CA LYS A 15 7.04 -15.07 42.30
C LYS A 15 7.49 -13.79 43.01
N VAL A 16 7.45 -12.65 42.35
CA VAL A 16 7.61 -11.34 42.98
C VAL A 16 6.23 -10.68 43.02
N GLU A 17 5.69 -10.57 44.23
CA GLU A 17 4.51 -9.77 44.55
C GLU A 17 4.99 -8.34 44.89
N GLY A 18 4.58 -7.35 44.12
CA GLY A 18 4.73 -5.92 44.39
C GLY A 18 3.38 -5.25 44.26
N GLY A 19 2.69 -5.07 45.38
CA GLY A 19 1.45 -4.31 45.43
C GLY A 19 1.73 -2.80 45.27
N VAL A 20 0.96 -2.14 44.47
CA VAL A 20 0.88 -0.68 44.41
C VAL A 20 -0.52 -0.25 44.79
N ASP A 21 -0.56 0.47 45.90
CA ASP A 21 -1.73 1.06 46.52
C ASP A 21 -2.24 2.24 45.71
N VAL A 22 -3.46 2.20 45.20
CA VAL A 22 -4.10 3.30 44.49
C VAL A 22 -5.17 3.90 45.42
N ARG A 23 -4.92 5.10 45.92
CA ARG A 23 -5.91 5.92 46.62
C ARG A 23 -6.74 6.73 45.64
N PRO A 24 -8.04 6.83 45.78
CA PRO A 24 -8.90 7.68 45.01
C PRO A 24 -8.89 9.12 45.54
N VAL A 25 -8.75 10.11 44.64
CA VAL A 25 -8.97 11.53 44.95
C VAL A 25 -10.32 11.96 44.45
N GLY A 26 -11.01 12.63 45.34
CA GLY A 26 -12.41 12.96 45.29
C GLY A 26 -12.89 14.03 44.32
N THR A 27 -14.17 13.95 44.19
CA THR A 27 -15.10 14.82 43.50
C THR A 27 -15.23 16.21 44.13
N GLY A 28 -15.43 17.22 43.25
CA GLY A 28 -15.97 18.58 43.55
C GLY A 28 -15.63 19.48 42.38
N GLY A 29 -16.50 20.19 41.79
CA GLY A 29 -17.75 20.80 42.07
C GLY A 29 -17.94 21.91 41.03
N ALA A 30 -19.18 22.07 40.59
CA ALA A 30 -19.64 23.00 39.57
C ALA A 30 -19.50 24.49 39.95
N ALA A 31 -19.35 25.36 38.97
CA ALA A 31 -19.94 26.70 38.93
C ALA A 31 -20.05 27.26 37.51
N ALA A 32 -21.28 27.55 37.12
CA ALA A 32 -21.67 28.33 35.96
C ALA A 32 -21.61 29.82 36.28
N LEU A 33 -21.48 30.62 35.25
CA LEU A 33 -21.92 32.04 35.03
C LEU A 33 -21.23 32.49 33.76
N GLY A 34 -21.90 32.89 32.66
CA GLY A 34 -22.97 33.81 32.49
C GLY A 34 -22.38 35.14 32.00
N GLY A 35 -22.59 35.51 30.74
CA GLY A 35 -22.22 36.83 30.26
C GLY A 35 -22.42 37.03 28.75
N SER A 36 -23.60 37.47 28.36
CA SER A 36 -23.94 38.07 27.05
C SER A 36 -23.44 39.52 26.97
N ALA A 37 -23.07 39.97 25.76
CA ALA A 37 -23.24 41.35 25.25
C ALA A 37 -22.87 41.36 23.76
N THR A 38 -23.80 41.44 22.88
CA THR A 38 -24.46 42.53 22.12
C THR A 38 -23.52 43.60 21.55
N GLY A 39 -23.53 43.72 20.20
CA GLY A 39 -23.84 44.94 19.52
C GLY A 39 -22.72 45.58 18.71
N GLY A 40 -23.02 45.89 17.49
CA GLY A 40 -22.36 46.97 16.76
C GLY A 40 -22.37 46.80 15.23
N ALA A 41 -23.39 47.36 14.61
CA ALA A 41 -23.52 47.53 13.17
C ALA A 41 -22.82 48.80 12.64
N GLY A 42 -22.54 48.85 11.38
CA GLY A 42 -22.22 50.04 10.58
C GLY A 42 -21.14 49.72 9.57
N GLY A 43 -21.30 49.73 8.28
CA GLY A 43 -21.87 50.70 7.42
C GLY A 43 -20.88 50.92 6.29
N GLY A 44 -21.15 50.53 5.09
CA GLY A 44 -21.22 51.13 3.81
C GLY A 44 -19.96 51.78 3.21
N ALA A 45 -19.60 51.37 2.00
CA ALA A 45 -19.63 52.24 0.82
C ALA A 45 -18.91 51.62 -0.37
N THR A 46 -19.57 51.65 -1.45
CA THR A 46 -19.29 51.50 -2.88
C THR A 46 -17.96 52.12 -3.36
N GLY A 47 -17.30 51.43 -4.32
CA GLY A 47 -16.26 52.01 -5.15
C GLY A 47 -15.82 51.08 -6.27
N SER A 48 -16.48 51.17 -7.41
CA SER A 48 -16.01 50.67 -8.70
C SER A 48 -14.76 51.43 -9.11
N GLU A 49 -13.73 50.75 -9.59
CA GLU A 49 -12.92 51.26 -10.66
C GLU A 49 -12.09 50.15 -11.33
N SER A 50 -12.27 50.09 -12.64
CA SER A 50 -11.52 49.32 -13.63
C SER A 50 -10.09 49.85 -13.75
N GLY A 51 -9.10 48.93 -13.70
CA GLY A 51 -7.73 49.28 -14.01
C GLY A 51 -6.92 48.06 -14.41
N GLN A 52 -6.81 47.87 -15.70
CA GLN A 52 -5.81 46.98 -16.32
C GLN A 52 -4.45 47.65 -16.27
N PRO A 53 -3.40 47.02 -15.81
CA PRO A 53 -2.05 47.39 -16.21
C PRO A 53 -1.43 46.35 -17.14
N THR A 54 -1.21 46.77 -18.34
CA THR A 54 -0.14 46.34 -19.24
C THR A 54 1.19 46.67 -18.59
N GLY A 55 2.13 45.78 -18.64
CA GLY A 55 3.49 46.25 -18.42
C GLY A 55 4.47 45.15 -18.02
N THR A 56 5.21 44.74 -18.99
CA THR A 56 6.67 44.71 -19.04
C THR A 56 7.45 43.83 -18.08
N GLY A 57 8.17 42.95 -18.71
CA GLY A 57 9.36 42.19 -18.33
C GLY A 57 10.04 42.53 -17.02
N GLY A 58 10.05 41.58 -16.11
CA GLY A 58 10.92 41.54 -14.96
C GLY A 58 12.10 40.63 -15.24
N SER A 59 13.22 41.23 -15.55
CA SER A 59 14.54 40.64 -15.64
C SER A 59 14.88 39.90 -14.35
N LEU A 60 15.12 38.60 -14.45
CA LEU A 60 15.68 37.82 -13.35
C LEU A 60 17.13 38.27 -13.14
N ARG A 61 17.35 39.12 -12.15
CA ARG A 61 18.70 39.43 -11.63
C ARG A 61 19.23 38.20 -10.89
N GLY A 62 20.32 37.66 -11.41
CA GLY A 62 21.12 36.65 -10.78
C GLY A 62 21.59 37.07 -9.39
N ALA A 63 21.37 36.25 -8.38
CA ALA A 63 22.03 36.33 -7.10
C ALA A 63 23.44 35.75 -7.29
N THR A 64 24.44 36.65 -7.40
CA THR A 64 25.85 36.31 -7.26
C THR A 64 26.14 36.07 -5.79
N GLY A 65 26.21 34.81 -5.37
CA GLY A 65 26.81 34.39 -4.11
C GLY A 65 28.12 33.68 -4.41
N ALA A 66 29.24 34.40 -4.27
CA ALA A 66 30.58 33.83 -4.35
C ALA A 66 30.91 33.07 -3.08
N GLY A 67 31.34 31.80 -3.20
CA GLY A 67 31.87 31.00 -2.09
C GLY A 67 32.28 29.62 -2.63
N GLY A 68 33.55 29.50 -3.03
CA GLY A 68 34.13 28.40 -3.76
C GLY A 68 34.09 27.04 -3.09
N MET A 69 34.08 26.05 -3.96
CA MET A 69 34.86 24.82 -4.00
C MET A 69 34.35 24.05 -5.23
N GLY A 70 35.25 23.50 -6.04
CA GLY A 70 35.10 22.80 -7.30
C GLY A 70 33.72 22.28 -7.65
N GLY A 71 32.84 23.16 -8.13
CA GLY A 71 31.46 22.83 -8.44
C GLY A 71 31.37 22.30 -9.87
N GLU A 72 30.80 21.13 -10.04
CA GLU A 72 30.28 20.62 -11.32
C GLU A 72 29.49 21.73 -12.00
N ALA A 73 29.84 22.05 -13.25
CA ALA A 73 29.12 23.06 -14.02
C ALA A 73 27.73 22.50 -14.38
N ALA A 74 26.73 22.92 -13.65
CA ALA A 74 25.36 22.45 -13.80
C ALA A 74 24.45 23.58 -14.29
N CYS A 75 23.63 23.33 -15.29
CA CYS A 75 22.56 24.23 -15.74
C CYS A 75 21.37 24.25 -14.80
N GLY A 76 21.25 23.25 -13.96
CA GLY A 76 20.19 23.13 -12.97
C GLY A 76 20.49 22.02 -11.98
N LEU A 77 20.20 22.27 -10.73
CA LEU A 77 20.15 21.29 -9.67
C LEU A 77 18.69 21.21 -9.23
N GLN A 78 18.11 20.04 -9.40
CA GLN A 78 16.82 19.74 -8.78
C GLN A 78 17.08 18.78 -7.62
N THR A 79 16.70 19.20 -6.42
CA THR A 79 16.69 18.32 -5.26
C THR A 79 15.26 17.92 -5.03
N PHE A 80 15.03 16.62 -5.07
CA PHE A 80 13.74 16.05 -4.73
C PHE A 80 13.82 15.64 -3.27
N ASP A 81 13.04 16.32 -2.44
CA ASP A 81 12.60 15.68 -1.22
C ASP A 81 11.85 14.42 -1.66
N LEU A 82 12.09 13.30 -0.99
CA LEU A 82 11.34 12.08 -1.27
C LEU A 82 9.87 12.32 -0.91
N VAL A 83 9.17 13.01 -1.79
CA VAL A 83 7.72 13.11 -1.72
C VAL A 83 7.23 11.72 -2.05
N ARG A 84 6.88 10.99 -1.02
CA ARG A 84 6.20 9.71 -1.14
C ARG A 84 4.93 9.96 -1.94
N ARG A 85 4.89 9.49 -3.17
CA ARG A 85 3.64 9.46 -3.93
C ARG A 85 2.85 8.29 -3.39
N PRO A 86 1.61 8.50 -2.94
CA PRO A 86 0.78 7.41 -2.49
C PRO A 86 0.64 6.41 -3.64
N GLY A 87 0.94 5.15 -3.38
CA GLY A 87 0.54 4.08 -4.29
C GLY A 87 -0.97 3.93 -4.26
N ASP A 88 -1.57 3.62 -5.41
CA ASP A 88 -2.98 3.29 -5.49
C ASP A 88 -3.17 1.81 -5.20
N VAL A 89 -3.88 1.49 -4.13
CA VAL A 89 -4.07 0.12 -3.67
C VAL A 89 -5.54 -0.21 -3.57
N ILE A 90 -5.97 -1.27 -4.26
CA ILE A 90 -7.29 -1.84 -4.02
C ILE A 90 -7.13 -3.08 -3.12
N LEU A 91 -7.76 -3.00 -1.95
CA LEU A 91 -7.98 -4.17 -1.11
C LEU A 91 -9.05 -5.06 -1.77
N VAL A 92 -8.63 -6.23 -2.27
CA VAL A 92 -9.52 -7.27 -2.80
C VAL A 92 -9.79 -8.25 -1.67
N LEU A 93 -10.93 -8.06 -1.00
CA LEU A 93 -11.23 -8.67 0.29
C LEU A 93 -12.19 -9.84 0.14
N ASP A 94 -11.70 -11.04 0.42
CA ASP A 94 -12.53 -12.23 0.51
C ASP A 94 -13.40 -12.19 1.77
N ARG A 95 -14.71 -12.18 1.57
CA ARG A 95 -15.73 -12.24 2.64
C ARG A 95 -16.65 -13.46 2.51
N SER A 96 -16.19 -14.51 1.84
CA SER A 96 -16.94 -15.75 1.69
C SER A 96 -17.26 -16.41 3.04
N ALA A 97 -18.20 -17.34 3.04
CA ALA A 97 -18.66 -17.99 4.27
C ALA A 97 -17.56 -18.75 5.03
N SER A 98 -16.47 -19.16 4.36
CA SER A 98 -15.30 -19.76 5.01
C SER A 98 -14.60 -18.79 5.97
N MET A 99 -14.68 -17.48 5.74
CA MET A 99 -14.14 -16.46 6.64
C MET A 99 -14.86 -16.40 8.00
N GLN A 100 -16.07 -16.97 8.12
CA GLN A 100 -16.78 -17.15 9.38
C GLN A 100 -16.33 -18.39 10.17
N LYS A 101 -15.41 -19.17 9.63
CA LYS A 101 -14.82 -20.32 10.31
C LYS A 101 -13.57 -19.92 11.06
N ASN A 102 -13.16 -20.76 12.05
CA ASN A 102 -11.87 -20.61 12.71
C ASN A 102 -10.71 -21.04 11.81
N SER A 103 -9.47 -20.96 12.33
CA SER A 103 -8.26 -21.37 11.61
C SER A 103 -8.25 -22.85 11.17
N MET A 104 -9.09 -23.70 11.76
CA MET A 104 -9.28 -25.11 11.39
C MET A 104 -10.48 -25.33 10.49
N ASP A 105 -11.13 -24.29 9.95
CA ASP A 105 -12.37 -24.31 9.19
C ASP A 105 -13.58 -24.92 9.90
N LYS A 106 -13.59 -24.86 11.20
CA LYS A 106 -14.72 -25.28 12.01
C LYS A 106 -15.55 -24.07 12.45
N THR A 107 -16.78 -24.32 12.82
CA THR A 107 -17.60 -23.32 13.50
C THR A 107 -16.97 -22.98 14.86
N PRO A 108 -16.72 -21.71 15.15
CA PRO A 108 -16.14 -21.29 16.42
C PRO A 108 -16.94 -21.79 17.63
N THR A 109 -16.23 -22.18 18.67
CA THR A 109 -16.83 -22.72 19.88
C THR A 109 -16.87 -21.73 21.06
N GLY A 110 -16.26 -20.56 20.89
CA GLY A 110 -16.24 -19.50 21.90
C GLY A 110 -15.26 -18.38 21.59
N ALA A 111 -15.13 -17.44 22.50
CA ALA A 111 -14.29 -16.24 22.28
C ALA A 111 -12.79 -16.54 22.15
N SER A 112 -12.32 -17.66 22.69
CA SER A 112 -10.93 -18.13 22.55
C SER A 112 -10.65 -18.83 21.21
N ASP A 113 -11.66 -18.98 20.36
CA ASP A 113 -11.59 -19.64 19.07
C ASP A 113 -12.16 -18.70 17.98
N PRO A 114 -11.46 -17.60 17.66
CA PRO A 114 -11.99 -16.56 16.79
C PRO A 114 -12.14 -17.02 15.35
N THR A 115 -13.08 -16.42 14.63
CA THR A 115 -13.18 -16.59 13.16
C THR A 115 -11.97 -15.97 12.47
N LYS A 116 -11.68 -16.43 11.25
CA LYS A 116 -10.67 -15.79 10.38
C LYS A 116 -10.99 -14.31 10.17
N TRP A 117 -12.27 -13.99 9.98
CA TRP A 117 -12.74 -12.61 9.85
C TRP A 117 -12.44 -11.76 11.07
N ALA A 118 -12.74 -12.28 12.27
CA ALA A 118 -12.47 -11.59 13.53
C ALA A 118 -10.96 -11.34 13.79
N GLN A 119 -10.08 -12.11 13.15
CA GLN A 119 -8.65 -11.91 13.22
C GLN A 119 -8.16 -10.92 12.14
N LEU A 120 -8.71 -11.00 10.92
CA LEU A 120 -8.28 -10.19 9.78
C LEU A 120 -8.68 -8.72 9.94
N ILE A 121 -9.93 -8.43 10.31
CA ILE A 121 -10.44 -7.06 10.31
C ILE A 121 -9.66 -6.13 11.24
N PRO A 122 -9.37 -6.48 12.51
CA PRO A 122 -8.53 -5.64 13.35
C PRO A 122 -7.14 -5.41 12.78
N ALA A 123 -6.49 -6.45 12.22
CA ALA A 123 -5.17 -6.33 11.61
C ALA A 123 -5.18 -5.38 10.40
N LEU A 124 -6.19 -5.48 9.54
CA LEU A 124 -6.37 -4.57 8.41
C LEU A 124 -6.56 -3.13 8.87
N THR A 125 -7.49 -2.89 9.81
CA THR A 125 -7.80 -1.54 10.28
C THR A 125 -6.64 -0.88 11.00
N ASP A 126 -5.85 -1.64 11.75
CA ASP A 126 -4.62 -1.15 12.40
C ASP A 126 -3.59 -0.70 11.36
N VAL A 127 -3.30 -1.53 10.35
CA VAL A 127 -2.30 -1.22 9.33
C VAL A 127 -2.76 -0.11 8.39
N ILE A 128 -4.03 -0.11 7.98
CA ILE A 128 -4.61 0.97 7.17
C ILE A 128 -4.50 2.31 7.92
N SER A 129 -4.77 2.32 9.23
CA SER A 129 -4.62 3.52 10.06
C SER A 129 -3.17 4.00 10.16
N GLN A 130 -2.21 3.06 10.27
CA GLN A 130 -0.78 3.37 10.33
C GLN A 130 -0.24 3.90 8.99
N ALA A 131 -0.73 3.36 7.87
CA ALA A 131 -0.36 3.85 6.53
C ALA A 131 -0.86 5.28 6.27
N GLY A 132 -1.91 5.72 6.98
CA GLY A 132 -2.40 7.09 6.95
C GLY A 132 -2.72 7.59 5.54
N GLY A 133 -2.14 8.72 5.16
CA GLY A 133 -2.30 9.31 3.82
C GLY A 133 -1.26 8.87 2.78
N GLU A 134 -0.40 7.93 3.13
CA GLU A 134 0.70 7.46 2.27
C GLU A 134 0.23 6.48 1.19
N ILE A 135 -1.01 5.99 1.27
CA ILE A 135 -1.64 5.09 0.31
C ILE A 135 -3.02 5.63 -0.05
N ALA A 136 -3.33 5.65 -1.34
CA ALA A 136 -4.66 5.90 -1.85
C ALA A 136 -5.40 4.56 -1.94
N TRP A 137 -6.40 4.38 -1.08
CA TRP A 137 -7.07 3.11 -0.91
C TRP A 137 -8.36 2.99 -1.73
N GLY A 138 -8.61 1.78 -2.28
CA GLY A 138 -9.90 1.32 -2.77
C GLY A 138 -10.30 0.00 -2.13
N LEU A 139 -11.55 -0.40 -2.30
CA LEU A 139 -12.08 -1.68 -1.79
C LEU A 139 -12.89 -2.39 -2.87
N LYS A 140 -12.61 -3.68 -3.02
CA LYS A 140 -13.45 -4.67 -3.71
C LYS A 140 -13.65 -5.87 -2.80
N ALA A 141 -14.77 -5.94 -2.10
CA ALA A 141 -15.13 -7.10 -1.30
C ALA A 141 -15.87 -8.14 -2.17
N PHE A 142 -15.59 -9.41 -1.96
CA PHE A 142 -16.22 -10.51 -2.70
C PHE A 142 -16.40 -11.78 -1.84
N PRO A 143 -17.42 -12.60 -2.10
CA PRO A 143 -18.56 -12.34 -2.98
C PRO A 143 -19.42 -11.18 -2.44
N GLU A 144 -20.08 -10.44 -3.32
CA GLU A 144 -20.91 -9.30 -2.89
C GLU A 144 -22.23 -9.78 -2.32
N ASP A 145 -22.99 -10.50 -3.13
CA ASP A 145 -24.30 -11.03 -2.75
C ASP A 145 -24.67 -12.21 -3.64
N GLY A 146 -25.76 -12.91 -3.30
CA GLY A 146 -26.31 -13.96 -4.11
C GLY A 146 -26.00 -15.38 -3.66
N SER A 147 -26.44 -16.33 -4.46
CA SER A 147 -26.13 -17.74 -4.34
C SER A 147 -24.73 -18.06 -4.89
N GLU A 148 -24.29 -19.30 -4.74
CA GLU A 148 -22.98 -19.70 -5.24
C GLU A 148 -22.80 -19.41 -6.73
N CYS A 149 -21.77 -18.61 -7.08
CA CYS A 149 -21.29 -18.40 -8.44
C CYS A 149 -22.36 -17.91 -9.43
N ASP A 150 -23.25 -17.04 -9.01
CA ASP A 150 -24.18 -16.37 -9.91
C ASP A 150 -23.74 -14.95 -10.30
N SER A 151 -24.51 -14.28 -11.16
CA SER A 151 -24.17 -12.96 -11.68
C SER A 151 -24.15 -11.84 -10.62
N ALA A 152 -24.78 -12.02 -9.47
CA ALA A 152 -24.80 -11.05 -8.38
C ALA A 152 -23.59 -11.20 -7.43
N THR A 153 -22.83 -12.31 -7.56
CA THR A 153 -21.72 -12.62 -6.67
C THR A 153 -20.53 -11.66 -6.83
N VAL A 154 -20.34 -11.06 -8.02
CA VAL A 154 -19.35 -10.01 -8.29
C VAL A 154 -19.91 -9.02 -9.29
N THR A 155 -20.09 -7.78 -8.89
CA THR A 155 -20.46 -6.68 -9.78
C THR A 155 -19.20 -6.01 -10.38
N THR A 156 -19.41 -5.23 -11.45
CA THR A 156 -18.33 -4.50 -12.12
C THR A 156 -17.92 -3.19 -11.42
N LYS A 157 -18.41 -2.97 -10.20
CA LYS A 157 -18.11 -1.75 -9.42
C LYS A 157 -17.26 -2.07 -8.21
N LEU A 158 -16.46 -1.10 -7.79
CA LEU A 158 -15.81 -1.14 -6.47
C LEU A 158 -16.80 -0.78 -5.37
N ASP A 159 -16.58 -1.34 -4.19
CA ASP A 159 -17.29 -0.95 -2.96
C ASP A 159 -16.82 0.44 -2.50
N LEU A 160 -15.52 0.72 -2.66
CA LEU A 160 -14.92 2.02 -2.42
C LEU A 160 -13.96 2.37 -3.55
N PRO A 161 -14.18 3.46 -4.31
CA PRO A 161 -13.21 3.97 -5.29
C PRO A 161 -11.89 4.38 -4.64
N VAL A 162 -10.78 4.25 -5.38
CA VAL A 162 -9.48 4.74 -4.94
C VAL A 162 -9.52 6.25 -4.73
N SER A 163 -9.03 6.70 -3.59
CA SER A 163 -8.93 8.13 -3.26
C SER A 163 -7.75 8.38 -2.31
N PRO A 164 -7.01 9.48 -2.48
CA PRO A 164 -5.95 9.84 -1.54
C PRO A 164 -6.52 10.17 -0.15
N MET A 165 -5.71 9.97 0.89
CA MET A 165 -6.00 10.32 2.28
C MET A 165 -7.32 9.72 2.84
N ASN A 166 -7.77 8.58 2.32
CA ASN A 166 -9.05 7.98 2.66
C ASN A 166 -8.97 6.77 3.61
N ALA A 167 -7.86 6.58 4.31
CA ALA A 167 -7.66 5.45 5.24
C ALA A 167 -8.83 5.30 6.26
N ALA A 168 -9.33 6.41 6.81
CA ALA A 168 -10.48 6.37 7.71
C ALA A 168 -11.76 5.88 7.02
N THR A 169 -12.01 6.30 5.77
CA THR A 169 -13.16 5.86 4.97
C THR A 169 -13.05 4.37 4.63
N LEU A 170 -11.85 3.91 4.24
CA LEU A 170 -11.61 2.48 4.01
C LEU A 170 -11.86 1.67 5.29
N ASN A 171 -11.35 2.12 6.45
CA ASN A 171 -11.58 1.43 7.72
C ASN A 171 -13.07 1.33 8.05
N GLN A 172 -13.84 2.38 7.83
CA GLN A 172 -15.30 2.34 8.01
C GLN A 172 -15.95 1.32 7.06
N ALA A 173 -15.56 1.31 5.78
CA ALA A 173 -16.08 0.36 4.80
C ALA A 173 -15.73 -1.08 5.16
N VAL A 174 -14.48 -1.36 5.56
CA VAL A 174 -14.02 -2.70 5.99
C VAL A 174 -14.77 -3.16 7.25
N MET A 175 -14.95 -2.31 8.24
CA MET A 175 -15.70 -2.62 9.46
C MET A 175 -17.20 -2.83 9.21
N ALA A 176 -17.77 -2.14 8.24
CA ALA A 176 -19.17 -2.31 7.84
C ALA A 176 -19.40 -3.56 6.97
N THR A 177 -18.33 -4.11 6.38
CA THR A 177 -18.38 -5.33 5.57
C THR A 177 -18.51 -6.54 6.50
N LEU A 178 -19.42 -7.46 6.16
CA LEU A 178 -19.62 -8.71 6.88
C LEU A 178 -19.39 -9.90 5.94
N PRO A 179 -18.88 -11.04 6.45
CA PRO A 179 -18.81 -12.26 5.68
C PRO A 179 -20.19 -12.65 5.14
N ASN A 180 -20.28 -12.92 3.86
CA ASN A 180 -21.52 -13.23 3.17
C ASN A 180 -21.27 -14.12 1.95
N GLY A 181 -22.31 -14.84 1.55
CA GLY A 181 -22.31 -15.61 0.32
C GLY A 181 -21.53 -16.92 0.39
N ASN A 182 -21.85 -17.76 -0.57
CA ASN A 182 -21.17 -19.01 -0.83
C ASN A 182 -20.42 -18.88 -2.16
N GLY A 183 -19.20 -19.37 -2.18
CA GLY A 183 -18.36 -19.26 -3.36
C GLY A 183 -17.30 -18.18 -3.25
N THR A 184 -16.24 -18.35 -4.01
CA THR A 184 -15.02 -17.52 -3.94
C THR A 184 -14.60 -17.14 -5.36
N PRO A 185 -15.22 -16.11 -5.98
CA PRO A 185 -14.96 -15.67 -7.35
C PRO A 185 -13.72 -14.75 -7.44
N THR A 186 -12.57 -15.21 -6.96
CA THR A 186 -11.34 -14.44 -6.87
C THR A 186 -10.93 -13.84 -8.20
N GLY A 187 -10.95 -14.60 -9.29
CA GLY A 187 -10.54 -14.12 -10.62
C GLY A 187 -11.38 -12.95 -11.10
N ALA A 188 -12.71 -13.04 -10.93
CA ALA A 188 -13.63 -11.98 -11.31
C ALA A 188 -13.41 -10.71 -10.46
N ALA A 189 -13.20 -10.85 -9.15
CA ALA A 189 -12.95 -9.72 -8.25
C ALA A 189 -11.62 -9.02 -8.56
N VAL A 190 -10.55 -9.78 -8.81
CA VAL A 190 -9.25 -9.27 -9.26
C VAL A 190 -9.38 -8.55 -10.60
N GLY A 191 -10.11 -9.12 -11.57
CA GLY A 191 -10.35 -8.50 -12.87
C GLY A 191 -11.03 -7.13 -12.73
N VAL A 192 -12.11 -7.03 -11.97
CA VAL A 192 -12.81 -5.74 -11.72
C VAL A 192 -11.88 -4.71 -11.07
N ALA A 193 -11.09 -5.12 -10.08
CA ALA A 193 -10.17 -4.22 -9.41
C ALA A 193 -9.04 -3.74 -10.35
N ALA A 194 -8.49 -4.65 -11.16
CA ALA A 194 -7.47 -4.32 -12.14
C ALA A 194 -7.99 -3.40 -13.26
N ASP A 195 -9.19 -3.67 -13.79
CA ASP A 195 -9.83 -2.83 -14.81
C ASP A 195 -10.05 -1.40 -14.28
N TYR A 196 -10.45 -1.28 -13.01
CA TYR A 196 -10.60 0.05 -12.39
C TYR A 196 -9.25 0.78 -12.31
N LEU A 197 -8.18 0.14 -11.79
CA LEU A 197 -6.86 0.76 -11.73
C LEU A 197 -6.35 1.16 -13.11
N ASN A 198 -6.54 0.31 -14.12
CA ASN A 198 -6.19 0.64 -15.51
C ASN A 198 -6.96 1.84 -16.07
N SER A 199 -8.13 2.16 -15.52
CA SER A 199 -8.93 3.31 -15.96
C SER A 199 -8.46 4.64 -15.36
N LEU A 200 -7.63 4.61 -14.31
CA LEU A 200 -7.06 5.81 -13.70
C LEU A 200 -6.06 6.47 -14.65
N GLN A 201 -6.16 7.79 -14.76
CA GLN A 201 -5.30 8.60 -15.64
C GLN A 201 -4.24 9.33 -14.80
N ASP A 202 -3.53 8.59 -13.95
CA ASP A 202 -2.47 9.12 -13.12
C ASP A 202 -1.13 8.44 -13.38
N SER A 203 -0.10 8.82 -12.64
CA SER A 203 1.24 8.25 -12.73
C SER A 203 1.64 7.45 -11.50
N ASN A 204 0.68 7.15 -10.63
CA ASN A 204 0.93 6.38 -9.42
C ASN A 204 1.24 4.92 -9.76
N LYS A 205 1.90 4.22 -8.86
CA LYS A 205 2.01 2.77 -8.94
C LYS A 205 0.71 2.13 -8.45
N HIS A 206 0.27 1.13 -9.18
CA HIS A 206 -0.97 0.44 -8.91
C HIS A 206 -0.72 -0.93 -8.30
N TYR A 207 -1.43 -1.24 -7.23
CA TYR A 207 -1.32 -2.49 -6.51
C TYR A 207 -2.68 -3.08 -6.17
N LEU A 208 -2.71 -4.41 -6.12
CA LEU A 208 -3.80 -5.16 -5.51
C LEU A 208 -3.28 -5.82 -4.23
N LEU A 209 -4.07 -5.75 -3.17
CA LEU A 209 -3.86 -6.48 -1.94
C LEU A 209 -4.98 -7.52 -1.80
N LEU A 210 -4.71 -8.75 -2.23
CA LEU A 210 -5.65 -9.86 -2.13
C LEU A 210 -5.55 -10.52 -0.76
N ALA A 211 -6.60 -10.41 0.05
CA ALA A 211 -6.74 -11.09 1.33
C ALA A 211 -7.81 -12.19 1.20
N THR A 212 -7.42 -13.45 1.31
CA THR A 212 -8.30 -14.62 1.15
C THR A 212 -7.87 -15.75 2.09
N ASP A 213 -8.81 -16.63 2.44
CA ASP A 213 -8.54 -17.79 3.30
C ASP A 213 -8.37 -19.10 2.52
N GLY A 214 -8.61 -19.09 1.20
CA GLY A 214 -8.65 -20.35 0.51
C GLY A 214 -8.66 -20.32 -1.00
N GLN A 215 -9.20 -21.39 -1.56
CA GLN A 215 -9.23 -21.64 -2.99
C GLN A 215 -10.37 -20.91 -3.69
N PRO A 216 -10.11 -20.33 -4.87
CA PRO A 216 -11.16 -19.92 -5.77
C PRO A 216 -12.12 -21.06 -6.07
N SER A 217 -13.42 -20.81 -6.07
CA SER A 217 -14.45 -21.82 -6.35
C SER A 217 -15.41 -21.45 -7.48
N CYS A 218 -15.47 -20.16 -7.84
CA CYS A 218 -16.26 -19.66 -8.97
C CYS A 218 -15.30 -19.16 -10.07
N GLY A 219 -15.34 -19.82 -11.24
CA GLY A 219 -14.66 -19.38 -12.46
C GLY A 219 -15.49 -18.40 -13.27
N GLY A 220 -14.90 -17.83 -14.33
CA GLY A 220 -15.54 -16.85 -15.19
C GLY A 220 -15.19 -15.40 -14.81
N THR A 221 -15.95 -14.49 -15.39
CA THR A 221 -15.80 -13.03 -15.19
C THR A 221 -16.99 -12.44 -14.45
N ALA A 222 -16.89 -11.19 -14.01
CA ALA A 222 -18.00 -10.48 -13.38
C ALA A 222 -19.24 -10.51 -14.29
N GLY A 223 -20.37 -10.95 -13.75
CA GLY A 223 -21.62 -11.12 -14.49
C GLY A 223 -21.75 -12.43 -15.30
N ALA A 224 -20.72 -13.28 -15.38
CA ALA A 224 -20.73 -14.55 -16.09
C ALA A 224 -19.92 -15.62 -15.33
N LEU A 225 -20.36 -15.96 -14.11
CA LEU A 225 -19.68 -16.91 -13.24
C LEU A 225 -20.18 -18.33 -13.42
N VAL A 226 -19.29 -19.29 -13.17
CA VAL A 226 -19.60 -20.72 -13.19
C VAL A 226 -19.00 -21.42 -11.97
N LYS A 227 -19.73 -22.37 -11.41
CA LYS A 227 -19.24 -23.18 -10.29
C LYS A 227 -18.29 -24.27 -10.80
N SER A 228 -17.00 -23.98 -10.75
CA SER A 228 -15.95 -24.91 -11.14
C SER A 228 -14.63 -24.54 -10.46
N THR A 229 -14.18 -25.35 -9.51
CA THR A 229 -12.93 -25.08 -8.77
C THR A 229 -11.70 -25.10 -9.68
N SER A 230 -11.62 -25.98 -10.66
CA SER A 230 -10.49 -26.03 -11.60
C SER A 230 -10.45 -24.79 -12.48
N GLN A 231 -11.59 -24.40 -13.05
CA GLN A 231 -11.73 -23.18 -13.84
C GLN A 231 -11.42 -21.94 -12.98
N ALA A 232 -11.97 -21.87 -11.77
CA ALA A 232 -11.76 -20.76 -10.85
C ALA A 232 -10.29 -20.51 -10.52
N LYS A 233 -9.50 -21.58 -10.31
CA LYS A 233 -8.05 -21.46 -10.09
C LYS A 233 -7.34 -20.92 -11.31
N THR A 234 -7.66 -21.46 -12.48
CA THR A 234 -7.07 -21.00 -13.74
C THR A 234 -7.39 -19.53 -13.99
N ASP A 235 -8.64 -19.15 -13.82
CA ASP A 235 -9.11 -17.79 -14.06
C ASP A 235 -8.53 -16.80 -13.04
N ALA A 236 -8.39 -17.20 -11.77
CA ALA A 236 -7.78 -16.35 -10.76
C ALA A 236 -6.30 -16.08 -11.07
N VAL A 237 -5.52 -17.11 -11.44
CA VAL A 237 -4.12 -16.95 -11.84
C VAL A 237 -4.03 -16.10 -13.11
N ALA A 238 -4.88 -16.33 -14.11
CA ALA A 238 -4.91 -15.56 -15.35
C ALA A 238 -5.26 -14.08 -15.09
N ALA A 239 -6.21 -13.80 -14.21
CA ALA A 239 -6.57 -12.43 -13.84
C ALA A 239 -5.41 -11.69 -13.16
N VAL A 240 -4.69 -12.34 -12.23
CA VAL A 240 -3.50 -11.76 -11.59
C VAL A 240 -2.36 -11.57 -12.60
N GLN A 241 -2.15 -12.51 -13.53
CA GLN A 241 -1.15 -12.36 -14.61
C GLN A 241 -1.50 -11.20 -15.54
N ALA A 242 -2.77 -11.04 -15.90
CA ALA A 242 -3.23 -9.93 -16.72
C ALA A 242 -3.03 -8.58 -16.02
N ALA A 243 -3.33 -8.50 -14.72
CA ALA A 243 -3.03 -7.32 -13.91
C ALA A 243 -1.53 -7.01 -13.90
N ALA A 244 -0.67 -8.01 -13.67
CA ALA A 244 0.78 -7.86 -13.68
C ALA A 244 1.31 -7.40 -15.05
N ALA A 245 0.78 -7.94 -16.15
CA ALA A 245 1.13 -7.52 -17.51
C ALA A 245 0.73 -6.07 -17.81
N ALA A 246 -0.26 -5.55 -17.12
CA ALA A 246 -0.68 -4.15 -17.16
C ALA A 246 0.11 -3.24 -16.17
N GLY A 247 1.11 -3.78 -15.46
CA GLY A 247 1.90 -3.05 -14.47
C GLY A 247 1.26 -2.93 -13.09
N ILE A 248 0.19 -3.69 -12.84
CA ILE A 248 -0.49 -3.74 -11.54
C ILE A 248 0.00 -4.97 -10.76
N HIS A 249 0.77 -4.74 -9.72
CA HIS A 249 1.32 -5.84 -8.93
C HIS A 249 0.34 -6.31 -7.86
N THR A 250 0.37 -7.59 -7.50
CA THR A 250 -0.56 -8.19 -6.54
C THR A 250 0.16 -8.82 -5.37
N PHE A 251 -0.07 -8.29 -4.18
CA PHE A 251 0.28 -8.95 -2.92
C PHE A 251 -0.82 -9.94 -2.52
N VAL A 252 -0.43 -11.10 -2.04
CA VAL A 252 -1.38 -12.14 -1.61
C VAL A 252 -1.19 -12.45 -0.13
N VAL A 253 -2.23 -12.24 0.66
CA VAL A 253 -2.28 -12.57 2.08
C VAL A 253 -3.21 -13.76 2.28
N GLY A 254 -2.65 -14.85 2.81
CA GLY A 254 -3.39 -16.08 3.13
C GLY A 254 -3.85 -16.06 4.60
N VAL A 255 -5.15 -15.94 4.84
CA VAL A 255 -5.74 -15.84 6.17
C VAL A 255 -6.02 -17.24 6.72
N ALA A 256 -5.21 -17.72 7.65
CA ALA A 256 -5.33 -19.05 8.24
C ALA A 256 -5.56 -20.16 7.17
N THR A 257 -4.75 -20.12 6.13
CA THR A 257 -4.88 -20.95 4.94
C THR A 257 -4.55 -22.40 5.22
N LYS A 258 -5.33 -23.33 4.67
CA LYS A 258 -5.03 -24.76 4.71
C LYS A 258 -3.84 -25.13 3.84
N ALA A 259 -3.11 -26.18 4.22
CA ALA A 259 -2.01 -26.72 3.41
C ALA A 259 -2.45 -27.11 1.98
N SER A 260 -3.71 -27.57 1.80
CA SER A 260 -4.27 -27.89 0.48
C SER A 260 -4.39 -26.69 -0.45
N ASP A 261 -4.47 -25.48 0.10
CA ASP A 261 -4.71 -24.24 -0.65
C ASP A 261 -3.42 -23.46 -0.92
N ALA A 262 -2.35 -23.79 -0.18
CA ALA A 262 -1.05 -23.16 -0.27
C ALA A 262 -0.48 -23.15 -1.70
N ALA A 263 -0.66 -24.24 -2.45
CA ALA A 263 -0.18 -24.32 -3.83
C ALA A 263 -0.84 -23.26 -4.73
N THR A 264 -2.14 -23.05 -4.59
CA THR A 264 -2.87 -22.03 -5.37
C THR A 264 -2.44 -20.62 -4.97
N LEU A 265 -2.30 -20.33 -3.67
CA LEU A 265 -1.86 -19.02 -3.20
C LEU A 265 -0.41 -18.72 -3.61
N ASN A 266 0.48 -19.72 -3.63
CA ASN A 266 1.83 -19.58 -4.16
C ASN A 266 1.85 -19.22 -5.65
N LEU A 267 0.95 -19.81 -6.45
CA LEU A 267 0.81 -19.46 -7.87
C LEU A 267 0.28 -18.03 -8.04
N LEU A 268 -0.70 -17.62 -7.26
CA LEU A 268 -1.21 -16.24 -7.27
C LEU A 268 -0.14 -15.23 -6.87
N ALA A 269 0.61 -15.49 -5.80
CA ALA A 269 1.70 -14.61 -5.35
C ALA A 269 2.82 -14.48 -6.38
N ALA A 270 3.20 -15.60 -7.01
CA ALA A 270 4.20 -15.59 -8.08
C ALA A 270 3.70 -14.85 -9.33
N ALA A 271 2.44 -15.05 -9.71
CA ALA A 271 1.80 -14.37 -10.84
C ALA A 271 1.67 -12.86 -10.61
N GLY A 272 1.49 -12.45 -9.34
CA GLY A 272 1.34 -11.05 -8.93
C GLY A 272 2.64 -10.25 -8.87
N LEU A 273 3.79 -10.87 -9.11
CA LEU A 273 5.14 -10.28 -9.10
C LEU A 273 5.59 -9.72 -7.74
N GLU A 274 4.85 -9.99 -6.66
CA GLU A 274 5.17 -9.59 -5.30
C GLU A 274 5.20 -10.80 -4.33
N PRO A 275 5.95 -11.87 -4.67
CA PRO A 275 6.07 -12.98 -3.76
C PRO A 275 6.84 -12.55 -2.50
N ARG A 276 6.42 -13.06 -1.35
CA ARG A 276 7.15 -12.87 -0.10
C ARG A 276 8.59 -13.35 -0.25
N SER A 277 9.53 -12.50 0.12
CA SER A 277 10.93 -12.87 0.15
C SER A 277 11.20 -13.77 1.35
N ASP A 278 11.78 -14.92 1.11
CA ASP A 278 12.20 -15.86 2.16
C ASP A 278 13.47 -16.59 1.70
N PRO A 279 14.49 -16.73 2.57
CA PRO A 279 15.72 -17.46 2.22
C PRO A 279 15.48 -18.95 1.96
N ASP A 280 14.41 -19.55 2.50
CA ASP A 280 14.00 -20.91 2.19
C ASP A 280 13.20 -20.95 0.88
N PRO A 281 13.71 -21.58 -0.20
CA PRO A 281 12.98 -21.67 -1.48
C PRO A 281 11.70 -22.49 -1.40
N MET A 282 11.51 -23.29 -0.35
CA MET A 282 10.29 -24.06 -0.09
C MET A 282 9.26 -23.30 0.75
N ALA A 283 9.62 -22.12 1.26
CA ALA A 283 8.69 -21.30 2.02
C ALA A 283 7.51 -20.83 1.17
N ALA A 284 6.42 -20.51 1.84
CA ALA A 284 5.24 -19.94 1.18
C ALA A 284 5.60 -18.60 0.51
N LYS A 285 5.20 -18.45 -0.76
CA LYS A 285 5.39 -17.22 -1.55
C LYS A 285 4.35 -16.16 -1.26
N TYR A 286 3.21 -16.53 -0.69
CA TYR A 286 2.22 -15.59 -0.18
C TYR A 286 2.54 -15.19 1.27
N TYR A 287 2.02 -14.06 1.70
CA TYR A 287 2.16 -13.59 3.08
C TYR A 287 1.24 -14.38 3.99
N LEU A 288 1.83 -15.00 5.02
CA LEU A 288 1.10 -15.84 5.98
C LEU A 288 0.39 -14.97 7.00
N GLY A 289 -0.84 -15.34 7.33
CA GLY A 289 -1.66 -14.71 8.33
C GLY A 289 -2.43 -15.74 9.15
N ALA A 290 -1.71 -16.64 9.85
CA ALA A 290 -2.31 -17.66 10.70
C ALA A 290 -2.76 -17.12 12.06
N SER A 291 -2.28 -15.92 12.44
CA SER A 291 -2.65 -15.20 13.66
C SER A 291 -2.77 -13.70 13.38
N ASN A 292 -3.39 -12.95 14.29
CA ASN A 292 -3.49 -11.49 14.17
C ASN A 292 -2.10 -10.83 14.06
N SER A 293 -1.13 -11.25 14.86
CA SER A 293 0.24 -10.70 14.84
C SER A 293 0.96 -10.97 13.53
N GLU A 294 0.77 -12.16 12.92
CA GLU A 294 1.32 -12.47 11.59
C GLU A 294 0.65 -11.64 10.51
N LEU A 295 -0.68 -11.46 10.58
CA LEU A 295 -1.42 -10.59 9.67
C LEU A 295 -0.92 -9.15 9.73
N VAL A 296 -0.76 -8.59 10.93
CA VAL A 296 -0.21 -7.24 11.11
C VAL A 296 1.19 -7.15 10.53
N GLY A 297 2.07 -8.10 10.84
CA GLY A 297 3.44 -8.13 10.30
C GLY A 297 3.48 -8.24 8.78
N ALA A 298 2.65 -9.10 8.19
CA ALA A 298 2.53 -9.25 6.73
C ALA A 298 2.04 -7.95 6.06
N LEU A 299 1.00 -7.34 6.59
CA LEU A 299 0.43 -6.11 6.05
C LEU A 299 1.38 -4.91 6.21
N GLN A 300 2.12 -4.82 7.33
CA GLN A 300 3.16 -3.79 7.51
C GLN A 300 4.32 -3.96 6.52
N ALA A 301 4.75 -5.20 6.25
CA ALA A 301 5.76 -5.46 5.24
C ALA A 301 5.29 -5.02 3.85
N ILE A 302 4.05 -5.32 3.48
CA ILE A 302 3.43 -4.94 2.20
C ILE A 302 3.34 -3.41 2.08
N THR A 303 2.78 -2.72 3.08
CA THR A 303 2.68 -1.25 3.05
C THR A 303 4.05 -0.59 3.03
N GLY A 304 5.04 -1.19 3.68
CA GLY A 304 6.45 -0.76 3.61
C GLY A 304 7.04 -0.83 2.20
N VAL A 305 6.63 -1.79 1.37
CA VAL A 305 7.04 -1.87 -0.05
C VAL A 305 6.32 -0.80 -0.88
N ILE A 306 5.00 -0.66 -0.69
CA ILE A 306 4.15 0.26 -1.46
C ILE A 306 4.55 1.73 -1.25
N ASN A 307 4.85 2.10 0.00
CA ASN A 307 5.10 3.50 0.39
C ASN A 307 6.42 4.09 -0.13
N LYS A 308 7.26 3.29 -0.78
CA LYS A 308 8.58 3.75 -1.21
C LYS A 308 8.71 3.69 -2.72
N ASP A 309 8.37 4.78 -3.38
CA ASP A 309 8.55 4.90 -4.82
C ASP A 309 9.95 5.43 -5.15
N CYS A 310 10.55 4.85 -6.19
CA CYS A 310 11.84 5.28 -6.73
C CYS A 310 11.67 6.04 -8.06
N VAL A 311 10.52 6.67 -8.28
CA VAL A 311 10.17 7.44 -9.48
C VAL A 311 10.14 8.94 -9.16
N PHE A 312 10.87 9.72 -9.93
CA PHE A 312 11.09 11.15 -9.71
C PHE A 312 10.65 11.96 -10.93
N PRO A 313 9.48 12.62 -10.89
CA PRO A 313 9.06 13.52 -11.95
C PRO A 313 9.89 14.79 -11.92
N LEU A 314 10.41 15.17 -13.07
CA LEU A 314 11.19 16.38 -13.24
C LEU A 314 10.24 17.57 -13.49
N SER A 315 10.60 18.75 -12.99
CA SER A 315 9.84 19.98 -13.24
C SER A 315 9.89 20.42 -14.72
N SER A 316 10.94 20.02 -15.43
CA SER A 316 11.13 20.26 -16.86
C SER A 316 11.93 19.12 -17.47
N GLU A 317 11.82 18.95 -18.79
CA GLU A 317 12.69 18.05 -19.54
C GLU A 317 14.14 18.57 -19.47
N PRO A 318 15.13 17.68 -19.22
CA PRO A 318 16.54 18.07 -19.19
C PRO A 318 16.99 18.66 -20.54
N PRO A 319 17.74 19.80 -20.53
CA PRO A 319 18.24 20.41 -21.78
C PRO A 319 19.08 19.45 -22.64
N VAL A 320 19.80 18.56 -21.99
CA VAL A 320 20.57 17.49 -22.64
C VAL A 320 20.26 16.18 -21.90
N PRO A 321 19.37 15.33 -22.41
CA PRO A 321 18.92 14.11 -21.72
C PRO A 321 20.02 13.12 -21.37
N THR A 322 21.15 13.16 -22.11
CA THR A 322 22.32 12.29 -21.84
C THR A 322 23.29 12.88 -20.82
N ASN A 323 23.14 14.16 -20.47
CA ASN A 323 24.01 14.87 -19.55
C ASN A 323 23.30 15.16 -18.21
N ILE A 324 23.02 14.08 -17.49
CA ILE A 324 22.33 14.11 -16.19
C ILE A 324 23.03 13.21 -15.20
N ALA A 325 23.12 13.63 -13.96
CA ALA A 325 23.57 12.81 -12.84
C ALA A 325 22.45 12.65 -11.82
N VAL A 326 22.17 11.41 -11.48
CA VAL A 326 21.26 11.03 -10.39
C VAL A 326 22.11 10.62 -9.19
N LYS A 327 21.96 11.35 -8.07
CA LYS A 327 22.68 11.07 -6.82
C LYS A 327 21.68 10.59 -5.75
N VAL A 328 21.96 9.43 -5.20
CA VAL A 328 21.23 8.85 -4.06
C VAL A 328 22.19 8.91 -2.87
N MET A 329 21.80 9.57 -1.77
CA MET A 329 22.66 9.75 -0.60
C MET A 329 24.05 10.33 -0.94
N GLY A 330 24.10 11.24 -1.93
CA GLY A 330 25.34 11.85 -2.40
C GLY A 330 26.19 10.97 -3.33
N GLN A 331 25.85 9.70 -3.54
CA GLN A 331 26.54 8.80 -4.47
C GLN A 331 25.86 8.81 -5.85
N LYS A 332 26.68 8.87 -6.92
CA LYS A 332 26.17 8.88 -8.31
C LYS A 332 25.69 7.47 -8.70
N ALA A 333 24.39 7.33 -8.97
CA ALA A 333 23.84 6.11 -9.52
C ALA A 333 24.18 6.01 -11.02
N PRO A 334 24.55 4.83 -11.55
CA PRO A 334 24.83 4.66 -12.96
C PRO A 334 23.56 4.69 -13.79
N PHE A 335 23.66 5.19 -15.05
CA PHE A 335 22.61 4.99 -16.04
C PHE A 335 22.56 3.52 -16.46
N ASP A 336 21.36 2.94 -16.48
CA ASP A 336 21.15 1.54 -16.83
C ASP A 336 19.91 1.34 -17.70
N SER A 337 20.14 1.16 -18.99
CA SER A 337 19.07 0.91 -19.98
C SER A 337 18.37 -0.44 -19.81
N SER A 338 18.94 -1.35 -19.02
CA SER A 338 18.32 -2.66 -18.72
C SER A 338 17.32 -2.60 -17.56
N ASN A 339 17.26 -1.48 -16.85
CA ASN A 339 16.38 -1.27 -15.69
C ASN A 339 16.64 -2.25 -14.54
N SER A 340 17.87 -2.76 -14.41
CA SER A 340 18.23 -3.74 -13.40
C SER A 340 18.87 -3.12 -12.16
N THR A 341 19.82 -2.16 -12.34
CA THR A 341 20.48 -1.48 -11.21
C THR A 341 21.04 -0.12 -11.64
N GLY A 342 20.59 0.95 -11.04
CA GLY A 342 20.96 2.31 -11.44
C GLY A 342 19.74 3.16 -11.66
N TRP A 343 19.73 3.95 -12.75
CA TRP A 343 18.58 4.77 -13.12
C TRP A 343 18.38 4.79 -14.63
N ASN A 344 17.15 5.07 -15.05
CA ASN A 344 16.78 5.30 -16.45
C ASN A 344 15.64 6.32 -16.54
N TYR A 345 15.36 6.82 -17.72
CA TYR A 345 14.14 7.56 -17.99
C TYR A 345 12.97 6.59 -18.18
N ARG A 346 11.89 6.82 -17.47
CA ARG A 346 10.59 6.21 -17.72
C ARG A 346 9.88 6.93 -18.89
N ASP A 347 10.03 8.24 -18.94
CA ASP A 347 9.61 9.16 -19.98
C ASP A 347 10.51 10.41 -19.94
N PRO A 348 10.45 11.35 -20.92
CA PRO A 348 11.36 12.51 -20.97
C PRO A 348 11.37 13.41 -19.73
N ARG A 349 10.36 13.28 -18.86
CA ARG A 349 10.19 14.09 -17.65
C ARG A 349 10.17 13.25 -16.35
N THR A 350 10.50 11.97 -16.44
CA THR A 350 10.43 11.09 -15.26
C THR A 350 11.66 10.19 -15.22
N VAL A 351 12.41 10.31 -14.14
CA VAL A 351 13.54 9.42 -13.82
C VAL A 351 13.06 8.30 -12.89
N GLU A 352 13.44 7.07 -13.18
CA GLU A 352 13.21 5.93 -12.30
C GLU A 352 14.54 5.30 -11.88
N VAL A 353 14.66 4.95 -10.59
CA VAL A 353 15.86 4.35 -9.99
C VAL A 353 15.57 2.89 -9.68
N PHE A 354 16.52 1.98 -10.01
CA PHE A 354 16.32 0.54 -9.98
C PHE A 354 17.32 -0.20 -9.08
N GLY A 355 16.97 -1.42 -8.72
CA GLY A 355 17.85 -2.38 -8.03
C GLY A 355 18.34 -1.87 -6.69
N ALA A 356 19.63 -2.13 -6.39
CA ALA A 356 20.24 -1.76 -5.11
C ALA A 356 20.11 -0.26 -4.77
N TRP A 357 20.07 0.62 -5.77
CA TRP A 357 19.89 2.05 -5.57
C TRP A 357 18.47 2.41 -5.12
N CYS A 358 17.46 1.76 -5.67
CA CYS A 358 16.10 1.88 -5.21
C CYS A 358 15.94 1.30 -3.80
N GLU A 359 16.60 0.15 -3.51
CA GLU A 359 16.60 -0.41 -2.16
C GLU A 359 17.29 0.51 -1.14
N MET A 360 18.33 1.25 -1.52
CA MET A 360 18.91 2.29 -0.67
C MET A 360 17.88 3.39 -0.35
N ILE A 361 17.13 3.86 -1.34
CA ILE A 361 16.05 4.83 -1.15
C ILE A 361 14.96 4.26 -0.23
N LYS A 362 14.60 2.99 -0.40
CA LYS A 362 13.56 2.31 0.38
C LYS A 362 13.97 2.07 1.84
N ASN A 363 15.23 1.76 2.11
CA ASN A 363 15.70 1.29 3.42
C ASN A 363 16.26 2.39 4.30
N ASP A 364 16.55 3.58 3.77
CA ASP A 364 17.15 4.65 4.54
C ASP A 364 16.16 5.79 4.84
N ALA A 365 16.43 6.48 5.96
CA ALA A 365 15.86 7.77 6.28
C ALA A 365 16.45 8.90 5.42
N ALA A 366 17.16 8.59 4.33
CA ALA A 366 17.73 9.58 3.43
C ALA A 366 16.59 10.32 2.71
N ASP A 367 16.38 11.54 3.11
CA ASP A 367 15.26 12.38 2.66
C ASP A 367 15.43 12.93 1.24
N LYS A 368 16.53 12.63 0.51
CA LYS A 368 16.83 13.38 -0.72
C LYS A 368 17.49 12.53 -1.81
N VAL A 369 16.90 12.61 -2.99
CA VAL A 369 17.54 12.28 -4.25
C VAL A 369 17.84 13.57 -5.00
N GLN A 370 19.06 13.70 -5.50
CA GLN A 370 19.48 14.87 -6.27
C GLN A 370 19.60 14.49 -7.74
N ILE A 371 18.97 15.27 -8.60
CA ILE A 371 19.09 15.14 -10.06
C ILE A 371 19.70 16.43 -10.60
N ILE A 372 20.87 16.31 -11.21
CA ILE A 372 21.68 17.42 -11.67
C ILE A 372 21.67 17.41 -13.19
N PHE A 373 21.37 18.55 -13.81
CA PHE A 373 21.41 18.69 -15.27
C PHE A 373 22.68 19.40 -15.70
N GLY A 374 23.40 18.83 -16.67
CA GLY A 374 24.52 19.48 -17.32
C GLY A 374 24.07 20.49 -18.39
N CYS A 375 24.92 21.49 -18.65
CA CYS A 375 24.73 22.43 -19.73
C CYS A 375 25.01 21.80 -21.09
N PRO A 376 24.47 22.32 -22.22
CA PRO A 376 24.72 21.76 -23.55
C PRO A 376 26.19 21.60 -23.94
N GLU A 377 27.09 22.39 -23.37
CA GLU A 377 28.53 22.37 -23.68
C GLU A 377 29.40 21.88 -22.51
N ILE A 378 28.79 21.44 -21.40
CA ILE A 378 29.51 21.06 -20.17
C ILE A 378 28.99 19.72 -19.68
N GLU A 379 29.84 18.70 -19.69
CA GLU A 379 29.50 17.38 -19.13
C GLU A 379 29.58 17.39 -17.62
N ILE A 380 28.66 16.68 -16.96
CA ILE A 380 28.68 16.43 -15.52
C ILE A 380 29.60 15.23 -15.27
N PRO A 381 30.68 15.35 -14.49
CA PRO A 381 31.65 14.30 -14.23
C PRO A 381 31.05 13.12 -13.40
#